data_408a78d77de5c6b6f6cf0cc660e6829e
#
_entry.id   408a78d77de5c6b6f6cf0cc660e6829e
#
_cell.length_a   1.000
_cell.length_b   1.000
_cell.length_c   1.000
_cell.angle_alpha   90.00
_cell.angle_beta   90.00
_cell.angle_gamma   90.00
#
_symmetry.space_group_name_H-M   'P 1'
#
loop_
_entity.id
_entity.type
_entity.pdbx_description
1 polymer ?
#
loop_
_entity_poly.entity_id
_entity_poly.type
_entity_poly.pdbx_seq_one_letter_code
_entity_poly.pdbx_strand_id
1 'polypeptide(L)'
;MPGLMDLHSHTVRCRHATGTMEAYVERAVALGLRDFGFSDHSHWMLCANNECYAMQAGELDDYVADVRALQARYDRSGEKPFNIRLGMEMDYIPSRLPLAREVQQRHDWDYIIGSVHNIGFEQLQQPELYEQWSIDDVCELYFHQVGMMVRDRFCDIIGHLDLPKKMGHRPAGGMLRYIEPLISDLLASGITVEINTSGLDNPAREFMPGWETVALLAEAGVPLTLGGDSHAPHHVGRHFAIAVEGLRRIGVKEVMRFEKRQRIAVPLTEAVPA
;
A
#
# COMPACT_ATOMS: atom_id res chain seq x y z
N MET A 1 3.67 18.80 -4.44
CA MET A 1 4.54 17.71 -3.90
C MET A 1 5.53 17.23 -4.97
N PRO A 2 6.40 18.10 -5.51
CA PRO A 2 7.26 17.76 -6.62
C PRO A 2 8.19 16.59 -6.28
N GLY A 3 8.26 15.61 -7.20
CA GLY A 3 9.16 14.48 -7.05
C GLY A 3 8.66 13.30 -6.23
N LEU A 4 7.54 13.43 -5.52
CA LEU A 4 6.95 12.34 -4.73
C LEU A 4 6.16 11.36 -5.61
N MET A 5 5.83 10.22 -5.02
CA MET A 5 4.96 9.21 -5.60
C MET A 5 3.79 8.92 -4.67
N ASP A 6 2.64 8.56 -5.24
CA ASP A 6 1.53 7.89 -4.56
C ASP A 6 1.27 6.58 -5.29
N LEU A 7 1.59 5.46 -4.64
CA LEU A 7 1.56 4.14 -5.29
C LEU A 7 0.36 3.28 -4.83
N HIS A 8 -0.57 3.85 -4.03
CA HIS A 8 -1.69 3.08 -3.52
C HIS A 8 -3.00 3.79 -3.83
N SER A 9 -3.66 3.36 -4.90
CA SER A 9 -4.96 3.87 -5.29
C SER A 9 -5.82 2.83 -5.99
N HIS A 10 -7.12 2.95 -5.80
CA HIS A 10 -8.14 2.02 -6.27
C HIS A 10 -8.99 2.62 -7.36
N THR A 11 -9.70 1.77 -8.11
CA THR A 11 -10.66 2.16 -9.13
C THR A 11 -12.06 1.67 -8.76
N VAL A 12 -13.06 2.07 -9.50
CA VAL A 12 -14.43 1.58 -9.31
C VAL A 12 -14.57 0.06 -9.40
N ARG A 13 -13.53 -0.64 -9.90
CA ARG A 13 -13.50 -2.12 -9.97
C ARG A 13 -13.41 -2.78 -8.61
N CYS A 14 -12.88 -2.11 -7.60
CA CYS A 14 -12.92 -2.62 -6.21
C CYS A 14 -14.30 -2.48 -5.55
N ARG A 15 -15.30 -1.91 -6.24
CA ARG A 15 -16.70 -1.76 -5.81
C ARG A 15 -16.95 -0.76 -4.68
N HIS A 16 -15.92 -0.17 -4.10
CA HIS A 16 -16.03 0.83 -3.02
C HIS A 16 -15.23 2.11 -3.28
N ALA A 17 -14.50 2.20 -4.39
CA ALA A 17 -13.93 3.46 -4.86
C ALA A 17 -14.87 4.20 -5.82
N THR A 18 -14.69 5.51 -5.94
CA THR A 18 -15.51 6.41 -6.76
C THR A 18 -14.66 7.29 -7.67
N GLY A 19 -15.26 7.83 -8.72
CA GLY A 19 -14.59 8.71 -9.68
C GLY A 19 -13.97 7.95 -10.85
N THR A 20 -13.59 8.69 -11.89
CA THR A 20 -12.92 8.13 -13.07
C THR A 20 -11.42 8.03 -12.84
N MET A 21 -10.75 7.08 -13.48
CA MET A 21 -9.29 6.95 -13.40
C MET A 21 -8.59 8.24 -13.88
N GLU A 22 -9.12 8.92 -14.88
CA GLU A 22 -8.63 10.24 -15.33
C GLU A 22 -8.64 11.27 -14.20
N ALA A 23 -9.72 11.34 -13.40
CA ALA A 23 -9.82 12.32 -12.32
C ALA A 23 -8.74 12.09 -11.23
N TYR A 24 -8.35 10.84 -10.97
CA TYR A 24 -7.22 10.53 -10.10
C TYR A 24 -5.90 11.02 -10.71
N VAL A 25 -5.68 10.74 -11.99
CA VAL A 25 -4.47 11.20 -12.72
C VAL A 25 -4.38 12.72 -12.74
N GLU A 26 -5.47 13.42 -13.07
CA GLU A 26 -5.51 14.88 -13.07
C GLU A 26 -5.20 15.47 -11.69
N ARG A 27 -5.71 14.84 -10.63
CA ARG A 27 -5.38 15.21 -9.25
C ARG A 27 -3.90 15.01 -8.94
N ALA A 28 -3.32 13.88 -9.33
CA ALA A 28 -1.89 13.58 -9.14
C ALA A 28 -1.00 14.61 -9.88
N VAL A 29 -1.36 14.95 -11.12
CA VAL A 29 -0.70 15.98 -11.91
C VAL A 29 -0.80 17.35 -11.23
N ALA A 30 -1.99 17.73 -10.75
CA ALA A 30 -2.20 19.01 -10.07
C ALA A 30 -1.38 19.13 -8.77
N LEU A 31 -1.16 18.02 -8.08
CA LEU A 31 -0.29 17.95 -6.88
C LEU A 31 1.21 17.98 -7.24
N GLY A 32 1.56 17.83 -8.52
CA GLY A 32 2.95 17.74 -8.97
C GLY A 32 3.64 16.44 -8.57
N LEU A 33 2.90 15.34 -8.43
CA LEU A 33 3.51 14.04 -8.20
C LEU A 33 4.39 13.66 -9.40
N ARG A 34 5.44 12.90 -9.15
CA ARG A 34 6.31 12.34 -10.19
C ARG A 34 5.77 11.00 -10.72
N ASP A 35 5.37 10.14 -9.80
CA ASP A 35 4.78 8.85 -10.13
C ASP A 35 3.43 8.72 -9.41
N PHE A 36 2.45 8.19 -10.13
CA PHE A 36 1.14 7.86 -9.60
C PHE A 36 0.78 6.44 -10.01
N GLY A 37 0.45 5.60 -9.04
CA GLY A 37 0.20 4.19 -9.27
C GLY A 37 -1.26 3.81 -9.04
N PHE A 38 -1.84 3.09 -9.98
CA PHE A 38 -3.04 2.32 -9.75
C PHE A 38 -2.64 0.95 -9.18
N SER A 39 -3.31 0.52 -8.10
CA SER A 39 -3.04 -0.74 -7.41
C SER A 39 -4.33 -1.37 -6.91
N ASP A 40 -5.29 -1.58 -7.80
CA ASP A 40 -6.60 -2.08 -7.42
C ASP A 40 -6.53 -3.49 -6.80
N HIS A 41 -7.54 -3.85 -6.00
CA HIS A 41 -7.59 -5.13 -5.30
C HIS A 41 -7.66 -6.31 -6.27
N SER A 42 -6.88 -7.35 -5.99
CA SER A 42 -6.90 -8.59 -6.74
C SER A 42 -8.23 -9.33 -6.62
N HIS A 43 -8.62 -10.03 -7.68
CA HIS A 43 -9.91 -10.72 -7.76
C HIS A 43 -10.07 -11.97 -6.87
N TRP A 44 -9.06 -12.31 -6.08
CA TRP A 44 -9.14 -13.42 -5.11
C TRP A 44 -9.20 -12.97 -3.66
N MET A 45 -9.36 -11.68 -3.41
CA MET A 45 -9.65 -11.20 -2.06
C MET A 45 -10.82 -11.99 -1.48
N LEU A 46 -10.70 -12.40 -0.22
CA LEU A 46 -11.80 -13.06 0.47
C LEU A 46 -12.91 -12.05 0.75
N CYS A 47 -14.12 -12.42 0.39
CA CYS A 47 -15.29 -11.58 0.58
C CYS A 47 -16.04 -12.02 1.82
N ALA A 48 -16.40 -11.07 2.70
CA ALA A 48 -17.28 -11.30 3.85
C ALA A 48 -18.71 -10.92 3.49
N ASN A 49 -19.69 -11.64 4.02
CA ASN A 49 -21.12 -11.30 3.93
C ASN A 49 -21.64 -11.02 2.50
N ASN A 50 -21.10 -11.69 1.49
CA ASN A 50 -21.39 -11.46 0.06
C ASN A 50 -20.98 -10.08 -0.48
N GLU A 51 -20.27 -9.27 0.29
CA GLU A 51 -19.66 -8.02 -0.16
C GLU A 51 -18.24 -8.28 -0.61
N CYS A 52 -17.97 -8.03 -1.88
CA CYS A 52 -16.66 -8.23 -2.48
C CYS A 52 -16.05 -6.88 -2.82
N TYR A 53 -14.96 -6.56 -2.16
CA TYR A 53 -14.21 -5.32 -2.36
C TYR A 53 -13.04 -5.51 -3.33
N ALA A 54 -13.29 -6.22 -4.45
CA ALA A 54 -12.25 -6.57 -5.41
C ALA A 54 -12.80 -6.57 -6.84
N MET A 55 -11.92 -6.42 -7.83
CA MET A 55 -12.29 -6.63 -9.23
C MET A 55 -12.68 -8.10 -9.48
N GLN A 56 -13.49 -8.33 -10.49
CA GLN A 56 -13.78 -9.69 -10.95
C GLN A 56 -12.62 -10.22 -11.80
N ALA A 57 -12.46 -11.54 -11.86
CA ALA A 57 -11.38 -12.17 -12.62
C ALA A 57 -11.34 -11.73 -14.10
N GLY A 58 -12.52 -11.54 -14.73
CA GLY A 58 -12.63 -11.09 -16.11
C GLY A 58 -12.28 -9.60 -16.34
N GLU A 59 -12.13 -8.81 -15.29
CA GLU A 59 -11.84 -7.37 -15.41
C GLU A 59 -10.34 -7.05 -15.38
N LEU A 60 -9.48 -8.04 -15.13
CA LEU A 60 -8.05 -7.82 -14.99
C LEU A 60 -7.40 -7.25 -16.24
N ASP A 61 -7.69 -7.84 -17.41
CA ASP A 61 -7.09 -7.40 -18.67
C ASP A 61 -7.59 -6.02 -19.08
N ASP A 62 -8.87 -5.71 -18.80
CA ASP A 62 -9.44 -4.38 -19.03
C ASP A 62 -8.83 -3.33 -18.07
N TYR A 63 -8.58 -3.70 -16.81
CA TYR A 63 -7.87 -2.84 -15.87
C TYR A 63 -6.46 -2.48 -16.38
N VAL A 64 -5.71 -3.47 -16.82
CA VAL A 64 -4.36 -3.26 -17.38
C VAL A 64 -4.42 -2.41 -18.64
N ALA A 65 -5.38 -2.66 -19.55
CA ALA A 65 -5.55 -1.89 -20.77
C ALA A 65 -5.87 -0.40 -20.48
N ASP A 66 -6.75 -0.13 -19.52
CA ASP A 66 -7.09 1.23 -19.13
C ASP A 66 -5.90 1.98 -18.52
N VAL A 67 -5.12 1.33 -17.64
CA VAL A 67 -3.89 1.95 -17.10
C VAL A 67 -2.90 2.25 -18.22
N ARG A 68 -2.70 1.32 -19.17
CA ARG A 68 -1.80 1.52 -20.32
C ARG A 68 -2.27 2.65 -21.23
N ALA A 69 -3.58 2.78 -21.44
CA ALA A 69 -4.14 3.91 -22.20
C ALA A 69 -3.87 5.26 -21.52
N LEU A 70 -3.97 5.31 -20.19
CA LEU A 70 -3.64 6.51 -19.41
C LEU A 70 -2.13 6.81 -19.44
N GLN A 71 -1.25 5.79 -19.35
CA GLN A 71 0.18 5.96 -19.54
C GLN A 71 0.50 6.61 -20.89
N ALA A 72 -0.06 6.08 -21.97
CA ALA A 72 0.16 6.63 -23.32
C ALA A 72 -0.28 8.09 -23.46
N ARG A 73 -1.27 8.52 -22.68
CA ARG A 73 -1.84 9.88 -22.74
C ARG A 73 -1.15 10.87 -21.80
N TYR A 74 -0.74 10.43 -20.62
CA TYR A 74 -0.31 11.34 -19.54
C TYR A 74 1.18 11.23 -19.19
N ASP A 75 1.86 10.12 -19.48
CA ASP A 75 3.27 9.98 -19.17
C ASP A 75 4.09 11.02 -19.94
N ARG A 76 5.00 11.66 -19.22
CA ARG A 76 5.89 12.69 -19.78
C ARG A 76 7.26 12.65 -19.12
N SER A 77 8.27 12.94 -19.90
CA SER A 77 9.66 13.11 -19.49
C SER A 77 10.04 14.59 -19.42
N GLY A 78 11.28 14.89 -19.04
CA GLY A 78 11.83 16.24 -19.01
C GLY A 78 11.88 16.84 -17.59
N GLU A 79 11.80 18.18 -17.49
CA GLU A 79 11.99 18.89 -16.21
C GLU A 79 10.92 18.57 -15.14
N LYS A 80 9.71 18.26 -15.60
CA LYS A 80 8.58 17.87 -14.70
C LYS A 80 8.04 16.52 -15.16
N PRO A 81 8.77 15.44 -14.91
CA PRO A 81 8.35 14.11 -15.30
C PRO A 81 7.10 13.70 -14.52
N PHE A 82 6.20 13.01 -15.21
CA PHE A 82 5.04 12.36 -14.60
C PHE A 82 4.88 10.98 -15.24
N ASN A 83 4.72 9.96 -14.41
CA ASN A 83 4.53 8.60 -14.89
C ASN A 83 3.37 7.94 -14.15
N ILE A 84 2.52 7.29 -14.87
CA ILE A 84 1.52 6.39 -14.31
C ILE A 84 2.16 5.02 -14.16
N ARG A 85 1.97 4.38 -13.01
CA ARG A 85 2.52 3.06 -12.69
C ARG A 85 1.39 2.03 -12.63
N LEU A 86 1.63 0.90 -13.27
CA LEU A 86 0.73 -0.24 -13.22
C LEU A 86 1.10 -1.14 -12.04
N GLY A 87 0.29 -1.13 -11.02
CA GLY A 87 0.43 -2.00 -9.85
C GLY A 87 -0.84 -2.80 -9.58
N MET A 88 -0.79 -3.59 -8.54
CA MET A 88 -1.94 -4.29 -7.96
C MET A 88 -1.72 -4.51 -6.48
N GLU A 89 -2.76 -4.32 -5.69
CA GLU A 89 -2.81 -4.77 -4.31
C GLU A 89 -3.32 -6.19 -4.25
N MET A 90 -2.44 -7.08 -3.83
CA MET A 90 -2.70 -8.52 -3.80
C MET A 90 -2.80 -9.02 -2.37
N ASP A 91 -3.92 -9.65 -2.02
CA ASP A 91 -4.03 -10.36 -0.75
C ASP A 91 -3.11 -11.56 -0.69
N TYR A 92 -2.31 -11.61 0.39
CA TYR A 92 -1.54 -12.80 0.70
C TYR A 92 -2.43 -13.82 1.41
N ILE A 93 -2.85 -14.81 0.65
CA ILE A 93 -3.63 -15.96 1.12
C ILE A 93 -2.81 -17.22 0.80
N PRO A 94 -2.21 -17.91 1.77
CA PRO A 94 -1.30 -19.03 1.53
C PRO A 94 -1.87 -20.11 0.58
N SER A 95 -3.16 -20.44 0.73
CA SER A 95 -3.83 -21.43 -0.12
C SER A 95 -4.04 -20.95 -1.58
N ARG A 96 -3.93 -19.64 -1.85
CA ARG A 96 -4.09 -19.04 -3.18
C ARG A 96 -2.78 -18.55 -3.80
N LEU A 97 -1.65 -18.86 -3.17
CA LEU A 97 -0.34 -18.45 -3.65
C LEU A 97 -0.05 -18.85 -5.11
N PRO A 98 -0.41 -20.07 -5.59
CA PRO A 98 -0.23 -20.43 -7.01
C PRO A 98 -0.97 -19.48 -7.96
N LEU A 99 -2.23 -19.14 -7.65
CA LEU A 99 -3.03 -18.20 -8.45
C LEU A 99 -2.40 -16.80 -8.45
N ALA A 100 -1.96 -16.33 -7.28
CA ALA A 100 -1.30 -15.03 -7.18
C ALA A 100 -0.02 -14.98 -8.03
N ARG A 101 0.80 -16.05 -8.02
CA ARG A 101 2.01 -16.15 -8.86
C ARG A 101 1.70 -16.15 -10.34
N GLU A 102 0.63 -16.80 -10.76
CA GLU A 102 0.16 -16.77 -12.15
C GLU A 102 -0.16 -15.33 -12.58
N VAL A 103 -0.94 -14.60 -11.79
CA VAL A 103 -1.28 -13.20 -12.09
C VAL A 103 -0.06 -12.29 -12.07
N GLN A 104 0.90 -12.50 -11.16
CA GLN A 104 2.15 -11.76 -11.14
C GLN A 104 2.98 -11.93 -12.42
N GLN A 105 2.83 -13.05 -13.11
CA GLN A 105 3.55 -13.38 -14.36
C GLN A 105 2.78 -12.97 -15.62
N ARG A 106 1.47 -12.67 -15.50
CA ARG A 106 0.58 -12.43 -16.65
C ARG A 106 0.83 -11.09 -17.33
N HIS A 107 1.25 -10.08 -16.57
CA HIS A 107 1.45 -8.72 -17.07
C HIS A 107 2.78 -8.13 -16.60
N ASP A 108 3.25 -7.12 -17.32
CA ASP A 108 4.45 -6.35 -16.97
C ASP A 108 4.09 -5.28 -15.89
N TRP A 109 4.00 -5.74 -14.64
CA TRP A 109 3.73 -4.89 -13.49
C TRP A 109 4.90 -3.97 -13.18
N ASP A 110 4.62 -2.73 -12.76
CA ASP A 110 5.63 -1.85 -12.20
C ASP A 110 5.92 -2.20 -10.73
N TYR A 111 4.89 -2.64 -10.00
CA TYR A 111 5.02 -3.10 -8.60
C TYR A 111 3.80 -3.93 -8.18
N ILE A 112 3.98 -4.68 -7.10
CA ILE A 112 2.91 -5.40 -6.39
C ILE A 112 2.93 -4.96 -4.93
N ILE A 113 1.80 -4.49 -4.43
CA ILE A 113 1.54 -4.33 -3.00
C ILE A 113 1.02 -5.67 -2.47
N GLY A 114 1.60 -6.17 -1.40
CA GLY A 114 1.12 -7.33 -0.67
C GLY A 114 0.39 -6.88 0.59
N SER A 115 -0.80 -7.35 0.78
CA SER A 115 -1.64 -7.02 1.93
C SER A 115 -2.23 -8.25 2.59
N VAL A 116 -2.53 -8.14 3.88
CA VAL A 116 -3.26 -9.14 4.65
C VAL A 116 -4.53 -8.46 5.15
N HIS A 117 -5.66 -8.73 4.50
CA HIS A 117 -6.96 -8.18 4.92
C HIS A 117 -7.77 -9.16 5.76
N ASN A 118 -7.41 -10.43 5.74
CA ASN A 118 -8.13 -11.49 6.43
C ASN A 118 -7.18 -12.37 7.24
N ILE A 119 -7.66 -12.82 8.40
CA ILE A 119 -7.06 -13.89 9.18
C ILE A 119 -7.98 -15.10 9.05
N GLY A 120 -7.54 -16.13 8.31
CA GLY A 120 -8.43 -17.22 7.92
C GLY A 120 -9.57 -16.68 7.02
N PHE A 121 -10.81 -16.77 7.48
CA PHE A 121 -11.98 -16.24 6.78
C PHE A 121 -12.48 -14.91 7.37
N GLU A 122 -11.90 -14.45 8.47
CA GLU A 122 -12.33 -13.27 9.19
C GLU A 122 -11.65 -12.02 8.64
N GLN A 123 -12.44 -11.02 8.27
CA GLN A 123 -11.94 -9.76 7.73
C GLN A 123 -11.56 -8.80 8.86
N LEU A 124 -10.35 -8.24 8.81
CA LEU A 124 -9.79 -7.36 9.85
C LEU A 124 -10.57 -6.07 10.09
N GLN A 125 -11.41 -5.66 9.15
CA GLN A 125 -12.19 -4.43 9.27
C GLN A 125 -13.60 -4.68 9.81
N GLN A 126 -13.97 -5.93 10.11
CA GLN A 126 -15.27 -6.27 10.69
C GLN A 126 -15.22 -6.14 12.22
N PRO A 127 -16.12 -5.32 12.84
CA PRO A 127 -16.14 -5.16 14.30
C PRO A 127 -16.34 -6.48 15.04
N GLU A 128 -17.10 -7.41 14.47
CA GLU A 128 -17.42 -8.72 15.04
C GLU A 128 -16.19 -9.58 15.30
N LEU A 129 -15.10 -9.37 14.57
CA LEU A 129 -13.82 -10.04 14.83
C LEU A 129 -13.33 -9.70 16.24
N TYR A 130 -13.38 -8.43 16.62
CA TYR A 130 -12.86 -7.92 17.89
C TYR A 130 -13.83 -8.12 19.08
N GLU A 131 -15.04 -8.56 18.82
CA GLU A 131 -15.96 -9.08 19.84
C GLU A 131 -15.61 -10.52 20.24
N GLN A 132 -15.01 -11.28 19.32
CA GLN A 132 -14.69 -12.71 19.51
C GLN A 132 -13.23 -12.94 19.88
N TRP A 133 -12.32 -12.11 19.40
CA TRP A 133 -10.87 -12.25 19.54
C TRP A 133 -10.27 -11.03 20.23
N SER A 134 -9.32 -11.26 21.12
CA SER A 134 -8.54 -10.12 21.63
C SER A 134 -7.69 -9.51 20.53
N ILE A 135 -7.42 -8.20 20.61
CA ILE A 135 -6.52 -7.55 19.64
C ILE A 135 -5.12 -8.16 19.65
N ASP A 136 -4.67 -8.70 20.78
CA ASP A 136 -3.37 -9.37 20.89
C ASP A 136 -3.36 -10.66 20.07
N ASP A 137 -4.40 -11.51 20.15
CA ASP A 137 -4.53 -12.72 19.34
C ASP A 137 -4.62 -12.41 17.84
N VAL A 138 -5.41 -11.36 17.48
CA VAL A 138 -5.50 -10.87 16.10
C VAL A 138 -4.14 -10.43 15.60
N CYS A 139 -3.39 -9.65 16.36
CA CYS A 139 -2.05 -9.20 15.96
C CYS A 139 -1.08 -10.37 15.81
N GLU A 140 -1.10 -11.36 16.70
CA GLU A 140 -0.22 -12.52 16.61
C GLU A 140 -0.43 -13.29 15.31
N LEU A 141 -1.69 -13.59 14.97
CA LEU A 141 -2.02 -14.29 13.73
C LEU A 141 -1.71 -13.43 12.49
N TYR A 142 -2.03 -12.14 12.55
CA TYR A 142 -1.77 -11.20 11.46
C TYR A 142 -0.29 -11.10 11.14
N PHE A 143 0.56 -10.82 12.14
CA PHE A 143 1.99 -10.67 11.91
C PHE A 143 2.69 -11.99 11.61
N HIS A 144 2.15 -13.13 12.08
CA HIS A 144 2.58 -14.44 11.59
C HIS A 144 2.37 -14.57 10.08
N GLN A 145 1.18 -14.20 9.58
CA GLN A 145 0.87 -14.24 8.13
C GLN A 145 1.70 -13.23 7.34
N VAL A 146 1.92 -12.01 7.85
CA VAL A 146 2.83 -11.03 7.27
C VAL A 146 4.25 -11.60 7.18
N GLY A 147 4.74 -12.26 8.21
CA GLY A 147 6.05 -12.92 8.20
C GLY A 147 6.15 -14.02 7.12
N MET A 148 5.09 -14.80 6.91
CA MET A 148 5.03 -15.75 5.80
C MET A 148 5.11 -15.02 4.44
N MET A 149 4.33 -13.95 4.25
CA MET A 149 4.34 -13.13 3.03
C MET A 149 5.73 -12.59 2.70
N VAL A 150 6.46 -12.11 3.71
CA VAL A 150 7.82 -11.59 3.58
C VAL A 150 8.81 -12.70 3.17
N ARG A 151 8.79 -13.85 3.85
CA ARG A 151 9.66 -14.99 3.54
C ARG A 151 9.40 -15.57 2.16
N ASP A 152 8.15 -15.57 1.70
CA ASP A 152 7.75 -15.98 0.35
C ASP A 152 8.13 -14.96 -0.73
N ARG A 153 8.66 -13.77 -0.36
CA ARG A 153 8.93 -12.66 -1.27
C ARG A 153 7.74 -12.40 -2.20
N PHE A 154 6.58 -12.30 -1.60
CA PHE A 154 5.32 -12.24 -2.31
C PHE A 154 5.13 -10.96 -3.12
N CYS A 155 5.62 -9.83 -2.61
CA CYS A 155 5.36 -8.49 -3.11
C CYS A 155 6.64 -7.64 -3.16
N ASP A 156 6.52 -6.45 -3.74
CA ASP A 156 7.57 -5.42 -3.73
C ASP A 156 7.37 -4.44 -2.57
N ILE A 157 6.10 -4.22 -2.21
CA ILE A 157 5.66 -3.29 -1.17
C ILE A 157 4.72 -4.04 -0.22
N ILE A 158 4.90 -3.88 1.08
CA ILE A 158 3.90 -4.26 2.07
C ILE A 158 2.98 -3.07 2.29
N GLY A 159 1.69 -3.25 2.01
CA GLY A 159 0.66 -2.26 2.30
C GLY A 159 0.34 -2.19 3.80
N HIS A 160 0.00 -1.02 4.30
CA HIS A 160 -0.56 -0.78 5.66
C HIS A 160 -0.16 -1.81 6.74
N LEU A 161 1.16 -1.94 7.00
CA LEU A 161 1.80 -3.03 7.76
C LEU A 161 1.15 -3.35 9.12
N ASP A 162 0.49 -2.41 9.79
CA ASP A 162 -0.17 -2.61 11.08
C ASP A 162 -1.70 -2.43 11.01
N LEU A 163 -2.30 -2.96 9.96
CA LEU A 163 -3.74 -2.88 9.66
C LEU A 163 -4.69 -3.24 10.84
N PRO A 164 -4.37 -4.18 11.74
CA PRO A 164 -5.28 -4.53 12.86
C PRO A 164 -5.67 -3.33 13.73
N LYS A 165 -4.85 -2.28 13.79
CA LYS A 165 -5.19 -1.07 14.56
C LYS A 165 -6.18 -0.13 13.86
N LYS A 166 -6.49 -0.34 12.57
CA LYS A 166 -7.29 0.56 11.73
C LYS A 166 -8.59 0.98 12.40
N MET A 167 -9.27 0.04 13.07
CA MET A 167 -10.53 0.26 13.79
C MET A 167 -10.36 0.89 15.19
N GLY A 168 -9.16 1.31 15.55
CA GLY A 168 -8.85 1.96 16.83
C GLY A 168 -8.38 1.02 17.95
N HIS A 169 -8.34 -0.29 17.70
CA HIS A 169 -7.84 -1.27 18.66
C HIS A 169 -6.32 -1.16 18.83
N ARG A 170 -5.84 -1.39 20.05
CA ARG A 170 -4.40 -1.36 20.36
C ARG A 170 -4.04 -2.59 21.21
N PRO A 171 -3.02 -3.37 20.82
CA PRO A 171 -2.55 -4.48 21.62
C PRO A 171 -1.84 -3.98 22.89
N ALA A 172 -1.93 -4.78 23.95
CA ALA A 172 -1.18 -4.51 25.17
C ALA A 172 0.33 -4.55 24.87
N GLY A 173 1.07 -3.53 25.28
CA GLY A 173 2.51 -3.42 25.00
C GLY A 173 2.88 -2.91 23.61
N GLY A 174 1.90 -2.43 22.81
CA GLY A 174 2.14 -1.77 21.52
C GLY A 174 2.39 -2.71 20.35
N MET A 175 2.58 -2.11 19.16
CA MET A 175 2.78 -2.85 17.90
C MET A 175 4.21 -3.35 17.70
N LEU A 176 5.21 -2.68 18.29
CA LEU A 176 6.62 -2.97 18.02
C LEU A 176 7.01 -4.42 18.33
N ARG A 177 6.45 -5.01 19.39
CA ARG A 177 6.75 -6.39 19.77
C ARG A 177 6.45 -7.45 18.68
N TYR A 178 5.55 -7.11 17.75
CA TYR A 178 5.21 -7.98 16.61
C TYR A 178 6.05 -7.66 15.37
N ILE A 179 6.54 -6.43 15.27
CA ILE A 179 7.23 -5.93 14.08
C ILE A 179 8.75 -6.12 14.19
N GLU A 180 9.34 -5.92 15.38
CA GLU A 180 10.76 -6.13 15.61
C GLU A 180 11.26 -7.52 15.13
N PRO A 181 10.54 -8.64 15.38
CA PRO A 181 10.96 -9.93 14.89
C PRO A 181 10.99 -10.07 13.36
N LEU A 182 10.27 -9.22 12.63
CA LEU A 182 10.20 -9.25 11.16
C LEU A 182 11.34 -8.49 10.47
N ILE A 183 12.08 -7.65 11.20
CA ILE A 183 13.09 -6.74 10.61
C ILE A 183 14.14 -7.52 9.82
N SER A 184 14.65 -8.63 10.37
CA SER A 184 15.65 -9.43 9.66
C SER A 184 15.14 -10.02 8.36
N ASP A 185 13.89 -10.49 8.33
CA ASP A 185 13.25 -11.03 7.13
C ASP A 185 12.95 -9.92 6.11
N LEU A 186 12.52 -8.74 6.57
CA LEU A 186 12.33 -7.56 5.72
C LEU A 186 13.62 -7.13 5.02
N LEU A 187 14.71 -7.04 5.77
CA LEU A 187 16.03 -6.70 5.20
C LEU A 187 16.52 -7.77 4.21
N ALA A 188 16.39 -9.04 4.55
CA ALA A 188 16.80 -10.15 3.70
C ALA A 188 15.96 -10.28 2.43
N SER A 189 14.66 -9.95 2.50
CA SER A 189 13.77 -9.97 1.34
C SER A 189 13.98 -8.77 0.42
N GLY A 190 14.40 -7.63 0.96
CA GLY A 190 14.49 -6.35 0.28
C GLY A 190 13.13 -5.71 -0.02
N ILE A 191 12.04 -6.19 0.58
CA ILE A 191 10.70 -5.63 0.42
C ILE A 191 10.65 -4.23 1.03
N THR A 192 9.89 -3.34 0.40
CA THR A 192 9.65 -1.96 0.86
C THR A 192 8.39 -1.93 1.74
N VAL A 193 8.38 -1.11 2.77
CA VAL A 193 7.18 -0.90 3.59
C VAL A 193 6.51 0.42 3.21
N GLU A 194 5.21 0.36 2.99
CA GLU A 194 4.38 1.52 2.74
C GLU A 194 4.13 2.30 4.03
N ILE A 195 4.16 3.62 3.94
CA ILE A 195 3.53 4.54 4.89
C ILE A 195 2.17 4.89 4.29
N ASN A 196 1.15 4.18 4.74
CA ASN A 196 -0.23 4.39 4.30
C ASN A 196 -0.83 5.56 5.08
N THR A 197 -1.11 6.63 4.35
CA THR A 197 -1.55 7.87 4.97
C THR A 197 -3.05 7.92 5.25
N SER A 198 -3.82 6.97 4.71
CA SER A 198 -5.26 6.86 4.97
C SER A 198 -5.61 6.63 6.44
N GLY A 199 -4.67 6.07 7.20
CA GLY A 199 -4.86 5.78 8.60
C GLY A 199 -5.25 6.98 9.46
N LEU A 200 -4.87 8.20 9.09
CA LEU A 200 -5.29 9.41 9.77
C LEU A 200 -6.81 9.69 9.67
N ASP A 201 -7.45 9.19 8.62
CA ASP A 201 -8.89 9.35 8.40
C ASP A 201 -9.72 8.22 9.03
N ASN A 202 -9.06 7.16 9.50
CA ASN A 202 -9.68 6.01 10.16
C ASN A 202 -9.78 6.20 11.69
N PRO A 203 -10.52 5.35 12.42
CA PRO A 203 -10.60 5.41 13.89
C PRO A 203 -9.23 5.36 14.58
N ALA A 204 -8.22 4.74 13.97
CA ALA A 204 -6.84 4.71 14.47
C ALA A 204 -6.23 6.10 14.63
N ARG A 205 -6.60 7.07 13.78
CA ARG A 205 -6.05 8.45 13.74
C ARG A 205 -4.52 8.49 13.67
N GLU A 206 -3.93 7.53 12.97
CA GLU A 206 -2.49 7.33 12.87
C GLU A 206 -2.14 6.73 11.51
N PHE A 207 -0.96 7.01 10.98
CA PHE A 207 -0.47 6.32 9.78
C PHE A 207 -0.36 4.80 10.00
N MET A 208 -0.41 4.05 8.93
CA MET A 208 -0.18 2.61 8.94
C MET A 208 1.09 2.29 8.11
N PRO A 209 2.22 1.97 8.80
CA PRO A 209 2.36 1.85 10.25
C PRO A 209 2.51 3.19 10.98
N GLY A 210 2.32 3.15 12.30
CA GLY A 210 2.50 4.29 13.20
C GLY A 210 3.95 4.78 13.27
N TRP A 211 4.16 6.01 13.77
CA TRP A 211 5.48 6.65 13.76
C TRP A 211 6.56 5.89 14.52
N GLU A 212 6.24 5.21 15.61
CA GLU A 212 7.20 4.37 16.33
C GLU A 212 7.74 3.26 15.42
N THR A 213 6.85 2.60 14.69
CA THR A 213 7.20 1.57 13.71
C THR A 213 7.99 2.16 12.54
N VAL A 214 7.57 3.30 12.00
CA VAL A 214 8.29 3.97 10.90
C VAL A 214 9.70 4.32 11.33
N ALA A 215 9.89 4.83 12.54
CA ALA A 215 11.22 5.16 13.08
C ALA A 215 12.09 3.91 13.23
N LEU A 216 11.55 2.82 13.79
CA LEU A 216 12.24 1.54 13.92
C LEU A 216 12.67 0.97 12.57
N LEU A 217 11.78 0.96 11.58
CA LEU A 217 12.07 0.47 10.22
C LEU A 217 13.15 1.33 9.55
N ALA A 218 13.06 2.66 9.69
CA ALA A 218 14.04 3.58 9.13
C ALA A 218 15.43 3.41 9.77
N GLU A 219 15.51 3.27 11.09
CA GLU A 219 16.75 3.01 11.82
C GLU A 219 17.37 1.68 11.40
N ALA A 220 16.57 0.66 11.19
CA ALA A 220 17.02 -0.64 10.69
C ALA A 220 17.43 -0.62 9.22
N GLY A 221 17.13 0.43 8.45
CA GLY A 221 17.44 0.53 7.01
C GLY A 221 16.43 -0.18 6.10
N VAL A 222 15.23 -0.48 6.60
CA VAL A 222 14.13 -1.00 5.77
C VAL A 222 13.65 0.10 4.82
N PRO A 223 13.58 -0.16 3.50
CA PRO A 223 13.15 0.86 2.54
C PRO A 223 11.66 1.22 2.73
N LEU A 224 11.33 2.50 2.55
CA LEU A 224 9.99 3.04 2.77
C LEU A 224 9.43 3.68 1.49
N THR A 225 8.12 3.64 1.31
CA THR A 225 7.38 4.36 0.26
C THR A 225 6.13 5.02 0.83
N LEU A 226 5.42 5.78 0.00
CA LEU A 226 4.18 6.48 0.38
C LEU A 226 3.00 5.91 -0.42
N GLY A 227 1.86 5.79 0.26
CA GLY A 227 0.58 5.44 -0.34
C GLY A 227 -0.58 6.20 0.28
N GLY A 228 -1.46 6.74 -0.57
CA GLY A 228 -2.68 7.43 -0.15
C GLY A 228 -3.82 6.48 0.17
N ASP A 229 -3.77 5.24 -0.36
CA ASP A 229 -4.86 4.25 -0.31
C ASP A 229 -6.18 4.90 -0.75
N SER A 230 -6.10 5.48 -1.94
CA SER A 230 -7.09 6.43 -2.43
C SER A 230 -8.28 5.73 -3.06
N HIS A 231 -9.48 5.96 -2.52
CA HIS A 231 -10.76 5.44 -3.00
C HIS A 231 -11.67 6.54 -3.60
N ALA A 232 -11.12 7.76 -3.74
CA ALA A 232 -11.73 8.87 -4.46
C ALA A 232 -10.63 9.81 -4.96
N PRO A 233 -10.83 10.57 -6.06
CA PRO A 233 -9.80 11.45 -6.61
C PRO A 233 -9.22 12.45 -5.60
N HIS A 234 -10.03 12.98 -4.68
CA HIS A 234 -9.57 13.93 -3.66
C HIS A 234 -8.71 13.30 -2.56
N HIS A 235 -8.67 11.97 -2.46
CA HIS A 235 -7.78 11.25 -1.54
C HIS A 235 -6.33 11.17 -2.04
N VAL A 236 -6.08 11.36 -3.35
CA VAL A 236 -4.73 11.29 -3.90
C VAL A 236 -3.80 12.26 -3.19
N GLY A 237 -2.70 11.73 -2.65
CA GLY A 237 -1.70 12.49 -1.91
C GLY A 237 -2.15 13.04 -0.56
N ARG A 238 -3.27 12.52 0.00
CA ARG A 238 -3.78 12.96 1.31
C ARG A 238 -2.72 12.80 2.39
N HIS A 239 -2.59 13.79 3.26
CA HIS A 239 -1.67 13.81 4.40
C HIS A 239 -0.17 13.68 4.05
N PHE A 240 0.23 13.69 2.79
CA PHE A 240 1.63 13.52 2.37
C PHE A 240 2.55 14.61 2.95
N ALA A 241 2.07 15.84 3.10
CA ALA A 241 2.86 16.90 3.73
C ALA A 241 3.27 16.53 5.16
N ILE A 242 2.34 15.95 5.94
CA ILE A 242 2.61 15.49 7.32
C ILE A 242 3.57 14.30 7.30
N ALA A 243 3.36 13.34 6.39
CA ALA A 243 4.21 12.16 6.25
C ALA A 243 5.66 12.55 5.91
N VAL A 244 5.85 13.42 4.92
CA VAL A 244 7.17 13.88 4.49
C VAL A 244 7.88 14.66 5.60
N GLU A 245 7.18 15.53 6.31
CA GLU A 245 7.77 16.26 7.44
C GLU A 245 8.19 15.31 8.56
N GLY A 246 7.34 14.33 8.90
CA GLY A 246 7.68 13.32 9.90
C GLY A 246 8.90 12.49 9.49
N LEU A 247 8.96 12.02 8.24
CA LEU A 247 10.10 11.28 7.71
C LEU A 247 11.41 12.08 7.81
N ARG A 248 11.38 13.36 7.47
CA ARG A 248 12.55 14.24 7.60
C ARG A 248 13.00 14.39 9.05
N ARG A 249 12.07 14.53 9.99
CA ARG A 249 12.37 14.65 11.42
C ARG A 249 13.10 13.44 11.97
N ILE A 250 12.78 12.25 11.48
CA ILE A 250 13.46 11.00 11.86
C ILE A 250 14.69 10.68 10.99
N GLY A 251 15.09 11.60 10.10
CA GLY A 251 16.32 11.51 9.32
C GLY A 251 16.25 10.69 8.04
N VAL A 252 15.06 10.29 7.59
CA VAL A 252 14.87 9.61 6.30
C VAL A 252 15.21 10.57 5.16
N LYS A 253 16.10 10.16 4.28
CA LYS A 253 16.62 10.97 3.16
C LYS A 253 15.93 10.69 1.84
N GLU A 254 15.35 9.51 1.69
CA GLU A 254 14.79 9.03 0.44
C GLU A 254 13.62 8.09 0.68
N VAL A 255 12.72 8.02 -0.29
CA VAL A 255 11.63 7.04 -0.37
C VAL A 255 11.71 6.31 -1.72
N MET A 256 11.04 5.16 -1.80
CA MET A 256 11.18 4.27 -2.94
C MET A 256 10.02 4.44 -3.91
N ARG A 257 10.32 4.54 -5.21
CA ARG A 257 9.40 4.33 -6.32
C ARG A 257 9.72 3.03 -7.03
N PHE A 258 8.84 2.59 -7.92
CA PHE A 258 9.01 1.34 -8.65
C PHE A 258 8.79 1.53 -10.14
N GLU A 259 9.53 0.76 -10.93
CA GLU A 259 9.38 0.63 -12.36
C GLU A 259 9.80 -0.78 -12.78
N LYS A 260 8.92 -1.52 -13.45
CA LYS A 260 9.16 -2.91 -13.87
C LYS A 260 9.68 -3.79 -12.72
N ARG A 261 9.07 -3.70 -11.56
CA ARG A 261 9.44 -4.40 -10.32
C ARG A 261 10.83 -4.02 -9.77
N GLN A 262 11.45 -2.97 -10.31
CA GLN A 262 12.74 -2.46 -9.82
C GLN A 262 12.49 -1.27 -8.89
N ARG A 263 13.07 -1.36 -7.69
CA ARG A 263 13.04 -0.29 -6.70
C ARG A 263 14.03 0.80 -7.06
N ILE A 264 13.61 2.06 -7.02
CA ILE A 264 14.42 3.24 -7.33
C ILE A 264 14.25 4.25 -6.20
N ALA A 265 15.37 4.68 -5.60
CA ALA A 265 15.37 5.69 -4.55
C ALA A 265 15.05 7.08 -5.11
N VAL A 266 14.23 7.83 -4.38
CA VAL A 266 13.88 9.21 -4.67
C VAL A 266 14.20 10.07 -3.45
N PRO A 267 15.07 11.06 -3.56
CA PRO A 267 15.37 11.95 -2.47
C PRO A 267 14.12 12.69 -1.96
N LEU A 268 13.96 12.75 -0.64
CA LEU A 268 13.02 13.66 0.01
C LEU A 268 13.63 15.07 0.00
N THR A 269 13.62 15.72 -1.19
CA THR A 269 14.15 17.08 -1.34
C THR A 269 13.46 18.07 -0.43
N GLU A 270 14.20 19.11 -0.02
CA GLU A 270 13.67 20.17 0.83
C GLU A 270 12.45 20.83 0.18
N ALA A 271 11.44 20.96 1.02
CA ALA A 271 10.27 21.80 0.90
C ALA A 271 9.59 21.92 -0.46
N VAL A 272 8.40 21.46 -0.46
CA VAL A 272 7.39 22.21 -1.20
C VAL A 272 6.88 23.29 -0.26
N PRO A 273 6.98 24.57 -0.63
CA PRO A 273 6.17 25.60 0.01
C PRO A 273 4.69 25.21 -0.18
N ALA A 274 3.92 25.48 0.85
CA ALA A 274 2.49 25.27 0.91
C ALA A 274 1.75 25.90 -0.26
#